data_f465790bccc821bb02e2b715b3195ef7
#
_entry.id   f465790bccc821bb02e2b715b3195ef7
#
_cell.length_a   1.000
_cell.length_b   1.000
_cell.length_c   1.000
_cell.angle_alpha   90.00
_cell.angle_beta   90.00
_cell.angle_gamma   90.00
#
_symmetry.space_group_name_H-M   'P 1'
#
loop_
_entity.id
_entity.type
_entity.pdbx_description
1 polymer ?
#
loop_
_entity_poly.entity_id
_entity_poly.type
_entity_poly.pdbx_seq_one_letter_code
_entity_poly.pdbx_strand_id
1 'polypeptide(L)'
;LFGDGAGAAVFTEGDNLKGIRLHSQPDSSKIWQKRTLMPTPYITKQEEDVPLQMRGKEVFKFAVGASTTEVEALLKEIGMSKSDVRFYMVHQANLRIIDAIKKYLDEPDEKFPVNIQDHGNSSSASCAILLDECNRKGMFKPGDILVFSAFGAGLLSAAAVLEW
;
A
#
# COMPACT_ATOMS: atom_id res chain seq x y z
N LEU A 1 7.17 -2.82 15.22
CA LEU A 1 6.64 -3.21 13.91
C LEU A 1 6.25 -1.99 13.10
N PHE A 2 5.51 -1.07 13.70
CA PHE A 2 5.06 0.16 13.04
C PHE A 2 6.00 1.32 13.35
N GLY A 3 6.26 2.15 12.32
CA GLY A 3 6.95 3.42 12.45
C GLY A 3 5.96 4.58 12.41
N ASP A 4 6.36 5.71 12.97
CA ASP A 4 5.60 6.96 12.89
C ASP A 4 5.94 7.68 11.58
N GLY A 5 4.92 8.25 10.94
CA GLY A 5 5.12 8.99 9.72
C GLY A 5 3.86 9.69 9.25
N ALA A 6 4.05 10.71 8.45
CA ALA A 6 2.97 11.42 7.77
C ALA A 6 3.39 11.75 6.34
N GLY A 7 2.42 11.75 5.43
CA GLY A 7 2.61 12.18 4.06
C GLY A 7 1.41 12.99 3.60
N ALA A 8 1.66 13.95 2.73
CA ALA A 8 0.63 14.78 2.12
C ALA A 8 0.90 14.93 0.63
N ALA A 9 -0.17 14.97 -0.16
CA ALA A 9 -0.11 15.24 -1.58
C ALA A 9 -1.15 16.30 -1.95
N VAL A 10 -0.80 17.15 -2.88
CA VAL A 10 -1.71 18.13 -3.46
C VAL A 10 -2.16 17.61 -4.81
N PHE A 11 -3.45 17.41 -4.98
CA PHE A 11 -4.05 17.01 -6.26
C PHE A 11 -4.60 18.23 -6.96
N THR A 12 -4.37 18.27 -8.27
CA THR A 12 -4.94 19.28 -9.17
C THR A 12 -5.68 18.58 -10.29
N GLU A 13 -6.50 19.31 -11.02
CA GLU A 13 -7.13 18.81 -12.24
C GLU A 13 -6.06 18.43 -13.26
N GLY A 14 -6.23 17.29 -13.94
CA GLY A 14 -5.29 16.77 -14.93
C GLY A 14 -5.57 15.31 -15.30
N ASP A 15 -4.86 14.81 -16.29
CA ASP A 15 -5.03 13.47 -16.88
C ASP A 15 -3.95 12.46 -16.45
N ASN A 16 -3.17 12.79 -15.42
CA ASN A 16 -2.05 11.97 -14.97
C ASN A 16 -2.48 10.66 -14.30
N LEU A 17 -3.66 10.62 -13.67
CA LEU A 17 -4.20 9.38 -13.14
C LEU A 17 -4.80 8.54 -14.28
N LYS A 18 -4.09 7.47 -14.66
CA LYS A 18 -4.48 6.60 -15.77
C LYS A 18 -5.54 5.57 -15.39
N GLY A 19 -5.57 5.19 -14.12
CA GLY A 19 -6.55 4.25 -13.62
C GLY A 19 -6.39 3.96 -12.13
N ILE A 20 -7.46 3.47 -11.51
CA ILE A 20 -7.49 3.06 -10.11
C ILE A 20 -8.41 1.85 -9.94
N ARG A 21 -7.98 0.90 -9.12
CA ARG A 21 -8.79 -0.24 -8.67
C ARG A 21 -8.81 -0.28 -7.15
N LEU A 22 -9.99 -0.49 -6.61
CA LEU A 22 -10.22 -0.68 -5.18
C LEU A 22 -10.93 -2.01 -4.98
N HIS A 23 -10.43 -2.82 -4.05
CA HIS A 23 -11.04 -4.11 -3.73
C HIS A 23 -11.24 -4.24 -2.22
N SER A 24 -12.38 -4.80 -1.83
CA SER A 24 -12.74 -5.07 -0.45
C SER A 24 -13.11 -6.53 -0.28
N GLN A 25 -12.42 -7.22 0.62
CA GLN A 25 -12.70 -8.58 1.06
C GLN A 25 -12.85 -8.58 2.58
N PRO A 26 -14.04 -8.25 3.12
CA PRO A 26 -14.24 -8.10 4.56
C PRO A 26 -13.89 -9.36 5.33
N ASP A 27 -12.89 -9.28 6.20
CA ASP A 27 -12.50 -10.37 7.11
C ASP A 27 -11.83 -9.81 8.38
N SER A 28 -12.64 -9.54 9.39
CA SER A 28 -12.17 -9.03 10.68
C SER A 28 -11.36 -10.07 11.49
N SER A 29 -11.29 -11.32 11.05
CA SER A 29 -10.50 -12.34 11.73
C SER A 29 -9.01 -12.27 11.45
N LYS A 30 -8.57 -11.50 10.46
CA LYS A 30 -7.17 -11.40 10.02
C LYS A 30 -6.39 -10.30 10.73
N ILE A 31 -7.02 -9.14 10.87
CA ILE A 31 -6.45 -7.97 11.55
C ILE A 31 -7.58 -7.36 12.38
N TRP A 32 -7.37 -7.24 13.68
CA TRP A 32 -8.39 -6.66 14.58
C TRP A 32 -7.76 -5.94 15.75
N GLN A 33 -8.50 -5.01 16.28
CA GLN A 33 -8.17 -4.25 17.47
C GLN A 33 -9.46 -3.98 18.23
N LYS A 34 -9.40 -3.98 19.56
CA LYS A 34 -10.47 -3.51 20.42
C LYS A 34 -9.93 -2.38 21.25
N ARG A 35 -10.51 -1.22 21.12
CA ARG A 35 -10.24 -0.07 21.97
C ARG A 35 -11.46 0.28 22.79
N THR A 36 -11.24 0.57 24.06
CA THR A 36 -12.26 1.22 24.87
C THR A 36 -12.51 2.60 24.31
N LEU A 37 -13.73 2.85 23.89
CA LEU A 37 -14.13 4.20 23.50
C LEU A 37 -14.13 5.11 24.73
N MET A 38 -13.84 6.40 24.54
CA MET A 38 -13.97 7.39 25.59
C MET A 38 -15.35 7.25 26.27
N PRO A 39 -15.44 7.38 27.58
CA PRO A 39 -16.73 7.30 28.28
C PRO A 39 -17.74 8.23 27.63
N THR A 40 -18.84 7.65 27.17
CA THR A 40 -20.00 8.43 26.68
C THR A 40 -21.21 8.07 27.54
N PRO A 41 -22.27 8.89 27.54
CA PRO A 41 -23.50 8.57 28.29
C PRO A 41 -24.11 7.21 27.94
N TYR A 42 -23.71 6.63 26.79
CA TYR A 42 -24.25 5.38 26.25
C TYR A 42 -23.33 4.17 26.50
N ILE A 43 -22.07 4.39 26.89
CA ILE A 43 -21.08 3.31 27.16
C ILE A 43 -20.95 3.20 28.69
N THR A 44 -21.61 2.18 29.24
CA THR A 44 -21.67 1.96 30.68
C THR A 44 -20.66 0.98 31.23
N LYS A 45 -19.94 0.24 30.35
CA LYS A 45 -18.89 -0.72 30.73
C LYS A 45 -17.58 -0.37 30.03
N GLN A 46 -16.52 -0.18 30.81
CA GLN A 46 -15.15 -0.21 30.29
C GLN A 46 -14.76 -1.67 30.05
N GLU A 47 -14.44 -1.99 28.82
CA GLU A 47 -13.84 -3.27 28.47
C GLU A 47 -12.32 -3.06 28.30
N GLU A 48 -11.53 -4.10 28.54
CA GLU A 48 -10.08 -4.01 28.36
C GLU A 48 -9.72 -3.73 26.90
N ASP A 49 -8.76 -2.83 26.70
CA ASP A 49 -8.19 -2.55 25.40
C ASP A 49 -7.41 -3.78 24.91
N VAL A 50 -7.70 -4.21 23.70
CA VAL A 50 -6.93 -5.24 23.03
C VAL A 50 -6.04 -4.55 21.99
N PRO A 51 -4.71 -4.67 22.11
CA PRO A 51 -3.81 -4.11 21.11
C PRO A 51 -4.04 -4.75 19.74
N LEU A 52 -3.53 -4.10 18.70
CA LEU A 52 -3.64 -4.60 17.34
C LEU A 52 -3.13 -6.05 17.22
N GLN A 53 -3.99 -6.93 16.80
CA GLN A 53 -3.73 -8.35 16.56
C GLN A 53 -3.71 -8.63 15.06
N MET A 54 -2.85 -9.54 14.63
CA MET A 54 -2.71 -9.87 13.23
C MET A 54 -2.33 -11.34 13.03
N ARG A 55 -3.02 -12.03 12.13
CA ARG A 55 -2.62 -13.35 11.65
C ARG A 55 -1.60 -13.21 10.53
N GLY A 56 -0.35 -13.05 10.88
CA GLY A 56 0.72 -12.64 9.97
C GLY A 56 0.86 -13.50 8.71
N LYS A 57 0.73 -14.84 8.79
CA LYS A 57 0.79 -15.72 7.62
C LYS A 57 -0.35 -15.49 6.63
N GLU A 58 -1.56 -15.24 7.14
CA GLU A 58 -2.75 -15.04 6.32
C GLU A 58 -2.75 -13.64 5.70
N VAL A 59 -2.34 -12.65 6.48
CA VAL A 59 -2.13 -11.28 5.98
C VAL A 59 -1.05 -11.24 4.91
N PHE A 60 0.05 -11.98 5.08
CA PHE A 60 1.10 -12.10 4.06
C PHE A 60 0.56 -12.64 2.74
N LYS A 61 -0.19 -13.76 2.78
CA LYS A 61 -0.81 -14.35 1.58
C LYS A 61 -1.76 -13.38 0.88
N PHE A 62 -2.61 -12.73 1.68
CA PHE A 62 -3.52 -11.71 1.15
C PHE A 62 -2.75 -10.56 0.52
N ALA A 63 -1.77 -9.99 1.21
CA ALA A 63 -0.99 -8.86 0.75
C ALA A 63 -0.33 -9.10 -0.61
N VAL A 64 0.36 -10.24 -0.76
CA VAL A 64 1.01 -10.60 -2.02
C VAL A 64 -0.02 -10.86 -3.11
N GLY A 65 -1.01 -11.71 -2.85
CA GLY A 65 -2.01 -12.08 -3.85
C GLY A 65 -2.86 -10.90 -4.31
N ALA A 66 -3.36 -10.09 -3.39
CA ALA A 66 -4.17 -8.92 -3.71
C ALA A 66 -3.36 -7.86 -4.47
N SER A 67 -2.15 -7.53 -4.01
CA SER A 67 -1.30 -6.54 -4.68
C SER A 67 -1.00 -6.92 -6.12
N THR A 68 -0.60 -8.17 -6.36
CA THR A 68 -0.26 -8.63 -7.71
C THR A 68 -1.48 -8.71 -8.62
N THR A 69 -2.59 -9.26 -8.11
CA THR A 69 -3.85 -9.36 -8.87
C THR A 69 -4.38 -7.98 -9.27
N GLU A 70 -4.43 -7.02 -8.34
CA GLU A 70 -4.95 -5.69 -8.65
C GLU A 70 -4.04 -4.92 -9.61
N VAL A 71 -2.72 -5.05 -9.48
CA VAL A 71 -1.77 -4.42 -10.41
C VAL A 71 -1.93 -4.98 -11.82
N GLU A 72 -1.91 -6.31 -11.99
CA GLU A 72 -2.04 -6.93 -13.30
C GLU A 72 -3.40 -6.66 -13.95
N ALA A 73 -4.48 -6.72 -13.15
CA ALA A 73 -5.82 -6.41 -13.64
C ALA A 73 -5.95 -4.95 -14.07
N LEU A 74 -5.38 -4.00 -13.30
CA LEU A 74 -5.41 -2.59 -13.65
C LEU A 74 -4.63 -2.28 -14.92
N LEU A 75 -3.39 -2.79 -15.03
CA LEU A 75 -2.57 -2.61 -16.24
C LEU A 75 -3.30 -3.12 -17.48
N LYS A 76 -3.89 -4.31 -17.39
CA LYS A 76 -4.70 -4.89 -18.48
C LYS A 76 -5.91 -4.02 -18.82
N GLU A 77 -6.62 -3.51 -17.83
CA GLU A 77 -7.84 -2.68 -18.00
C GLU A 77 -7.54 -1.38 -18.75
N ILE A 78 -6.39 -0.76 -18.46
CA ILE A 78 -5.97 0.49 -19.10
C ILE A 78 -5.10 0.28 -20.35
N GLY A 79 -4.91 -0.98 -20.78
CA GLY A 79 -4.15 -1.31 -22.00
C GLY A 79 -2.64 -1.11 -21.88
N MET A 80 -2.10 -1.12 -20.66
CA MET A 80 -0.67 -1.04 -20.40
C MET A 80 -0.08 -2.41 -20.07
N SER A 81 1.23 -2.53 -20.25
CA SER A 81 2.02 -3.71 -19.90
C SER A 81 3.00 -3.41 -18.76
N LYS A 82 3.56 -4.46 -18.16
CA LYS A 82 4.60 -4.30 -17.13
C LYS A 82 5.87 -3.62 -17.66
N SER A 83 6.14 -3.72 -18.96
CA SER A 83 7.28 -3.03 -19.59
C SER A 83 7.13 -1.51 -19.60
N ASP A 84 5.91 -0.99 -19.57
CA ASP A 84 5.62 0.46 -19.54
C ASP A 84 5.88 1.05 -18.15
N VAL A 85 5.88 0.21 -17.11
CA VAL A 85 6.01 0.65 -15.71
C VAL A 85 7.46 0.98 -15.40
N ARG A 86 7.68 2.21 -14.93
CA ARG A 86 8.99 2.66 -14.46
C ARG A 86 9.25 2.22 -13.01
N PHE A 87 8.29 2.44 -12.12
CA PHE A 87 8.41 2.06 -10.71
C PHE A 87 7.10 1.53 -10.12
N TYR A 88 7.24 0.56 -9.24
CA TYR A 88 6.17 0.03 -8.39
C TYR A 88 6.30 0.61 -6.99
N MET A 89 5.43 1.53 -6.63
CA MET A 89 5.35 2.22 -5.34
C MET A 89 4.50 1.40 -4.37
N VAL A 90 5.07 0.32 -3.86
CA VAL A 90 4.36 -0.64 -2.99
C VAL A 90 4.33 -0.15 -1.55
N HIS A 91 3.22 -0.37 -0.85
CA HIS A 91 3.12 -0.13 0.59
C HIS A 91 4.27 -0.81 1.35
N GLN A 92 4.99 -0.05 2.16
CA GLN A 92 6.16 -0.48 2.90
C GLN A 92 5.77 -1.20 4.21
N ALA A 93 5.04 -2.32 4.09
CA ALA A 93 4.55 -3.08 5.24
C ALA A 93 5.62 -4.02 5.83
N ASN A 94 6.34 -4.73 4.95
CA ASN A 94 7.35 -5.72 5.29
C ASN A 94 8.18 -6.04 4.04
N LEU A 95 9.51 -6.07 4.18
CA LEU A 95 10.42 -6.34 3.07
C LEU A 95 10.12 -7.67 2.37
N ARG A 96 9.77 -8.73 3.12
CA ARG A 96 9.41 -10.04 2.55
C ARG A 96 8.17 -9.98 1.65
N ILE A 97 7.21 -9.10 1.97
CA ILE A 97 6.02 -8.90 1.13
C ILE A 97 6.43 -8.23 -0.17
N ILE A 98 7.26 -7.18 -0.11
CA ILE A 98 7.77 -6.47 -1.28
C ILE A 98 8.54 -7.43 -2.18
N ASP A 99 9.45 -8.24 -1.61
CA ASP A 99 10.23 -9.25 -2.35
C ASP A 99 9.34 -10.32 -3.00
N ALA A 100 8.28 -10.74 -2.32
CA ALA A 100 7.33 -11.69 -2.88
C ALA A 100 6.52 -11.09 -4.04
N ILE A 101 6.11 -9.81 -3.93
CA ILE A 101 5.41 -9.09 -5.00
C ILE A 101 6.33 -8.95 -6.23
N LYS A 102 7.58 -8.50 -6.04
CA LYS A 102 8.59 -8.42 -7.12
C LYS A 102 8.72 -9.74 -7.87
N LYS A 103 8.95 -10.81 -7.10
CA LYS A 103 9.11 -12.15 -7.67
C LYS A 103 7.86 -12.62 -8.41
N TYR A 104 6.67 -12.31 -7.91
CA TYR A 104 5.41 -12.73 -8.53
C TYR A 104 5.15 -11.96 -9.83
N LEU A 105 5.42 -10.67 -9.83
CA LEU A 105 5.30 -9.83 -11.02
C LEU A 105 6.40 -10.12 -12.06
N ASP A 106 7.43 -10.86 -11.68
CA ASP A 106 8.61 -11.15 -12.52
C ASP A 106 9.26 -9.87 -13.06
N GLU A 107 9.52 -8.93 -12.15
CA GLU A 107 10.07 -7.62 -12.47
C GLU A 107 11.37 -7.36 -11.70
N PRO A 108 12.32 -6.63 -12.26
CA PRO A 108 13.63 -6.41 -11.66
C PRO A 108 13.56 -5.50 -10.41
N ASP A 109 14.53 -5.70 -9.50
CA ASP A 109 14.62 -5.01 -8.22
C ASP A 109 14.63 -3.49 -8.34
N GLU A 110 15.24 -2.97 -9.41
CA GLU A 110 15.39 -1.53 -9.67
C GLU A 110 14.05 -0.81 -9.85
N LYS A 111 13.00 -1.55 -10.20
CA LYS A 111 11.64 -0.99 -10.32
C LYS A 111 10.91 -0.87 -8.97
N PHE A 112 11.47 -1.40 -7.89
CA PHE A 112 10.84 -1.42 -6.56
C PHE A 112 11.66 -0.63 -5.54
N PRO A 113 11.49 0.68 -5.46
CA PRO A 113 12.14 1.44 -4.41
C PRO A 113 11.67 0.99 -3.03
N VAL A 114 12.60 0.97 -2.08
CA VAL A 114 12.37 0.50 -0.71
C VAL A 114 12.98 1.50 0.28
N ASN A 115 12.26 1.82 1.34
CA ASN A 115 12.71 2.65 2.45
C ASN A 115 12.23 2.17 3.83
N ILE A 116 11.70 0.96 3.88
CA ILE A 116 11.16 0.37 5.11
C ILE A 116 12.23 0.20 6.21
N GLN A 117 13.50 0.03 5.84
CA GLN A 117 14.62 -0.07 6.76
C GLN A 117 14.82 1.21 7.57
N ASP A 118 14.44 2.36 7.02
CA ASP A 118 14.62 3.68 7.62
C ASP A 118 13.38 4.14 8.40
N HIS A 119 12.19 3.72 7.94
CA HIS A 119 10.90 4.21 8.46
C HIS A 119 10.06 3.14 9.15
N GLY A 120 10.37 1.85 8.99
CA GLY A 120 9.48 0.78 9.39
C GLY A 120 8.16 0.81 8.58
N ASN A 121 7.14 0.14 9.09
CA ASN A 121 5.80 0.20 8.52
C ASN A 121 5.07 1.45 9.03
N SER A 122 5.12 2.54 8.29
CA SER A 122 4.42 3.80 8.61
C SER A 122 2.96 3.82 8.12
N SER A 123 2.32 2.64 7.98
CA SER A 123 0.91 2.47 7.61
C SER A 123 0.56 3.23 6.30
N SER A 124 -0.53 4.00 6.29
CA SER A 124 -0.99 4.74 5.10
C SER A 124 0.00 5.80 4.61
N ALA A 125 0.88 6.31 5.47
CA ALA A 125 1.89 7.29 5.09
C ALA A 125 3.01 6.70 4.22
N SER A 126 3.21 5.38 4.23
CA SER A 126 4.39 4.74 3.63
C SER A 126 4.55 5.01 2.13
N CYS A 127 3.47 4.98 1.35
CA CYS A 127 3.53 5.27 -0.08
C CYS A 127 3.86 6.74 -0.35
N ALA A 128 3.31 7.65 0.45
CA ALA A 128 3.56 9.09 0.29
C ALA A 128 5.01 9.46 0.68
N ILE A 129 5.53 8.88 1.76
CA ILE A 129 6.93 9.06 2.18
C ILE A 129 7.87 8.51 1.10
N LEU A 130 7.60 7.30 0.61
CA LEU A 130 8.41 6.69 -0.46
C LEU A 130 8.41 7.55 -1.72
N LEU A 131 7.24 8.06 -2.12
CA LEU A 131 7.09 8.93 -3.29
C LEU A 131 7.93 10.22 -3.14
N ASP A 132 7.80 10.89 -2.00
CA ASP A 132 8.56 12.13 -1.72
C ASP A 132 10.06 11.89 -1.75
N GLU A 133 10.55 10.82 -1.12
CA GLU A 133 11.97 10.49 -1.11
C GLU A 133 12.51 10.16 -2.51
N CYS A 134 11.79 9.37 -3.30
CA CYS A 134 12.18 9.06 -4.67
C CYS A 134 12.20 10.32 -5.54
N ASN A 135 11.21 11.21 -5.37
CA ASN A 135 11.18 12.49 -6.06
C ASN A 135 12.36 13.38 -5.67
N ARG A 136 12.64 13.53 -4.38
CA ARG A 136 13.80 14.32 -3.89
C ARG A 136 15.15 13.78 -4.36
N LYS A 137 15.23 12.45 -4.57
CA LYS A 137 16.40 11.79 -5.16
C LYS A 137 16.49 11.95 -6.67
N GLY A 138 15.53 12.62 -7.31
CA GLY A 138 15.48 12.83 -8.76
C GLY A 138 15.31 11.55 -9.57
N MET A 139 14.62 10.56 -8.99
CA MET A 139 14.44 9.25 -9.65
C MET A 139 13.39 9.31 -10.77
N PHE A 140 12.46 10.24 -10.71
CA PHE A 140 11.35 10.36 -11.67
C PHE A 140 11.64 11.35 -12.77
N LYS A 141 11.11 11.06 -13.95
CA LYS A 141 11.14 11.93 -15.12
C LYS A 141 9.70 12.14 -15.63
N PRO A 142 9.39 13.30 -16.24
CA PRO A 142 8.11 13.48 -16.89
C PRO A 142 7.79 12.35 -17.87
N GLY A 143 6.59 11.78 -17.75
CA GLY A 143 6.14 10.63 -18.53
C GLY A 143 6.45 9.26 -17.93
N ASP A 144 7.16 9.17 -16.81
CA ASP A 144 7.37 7.89 -16.11
C ASP A 144 6.04 7.35 -15.57
N ILE A 145 5.78 6.08 -15.81
CA ILE A 145 4.60 5.39 -15.28
C ILE A 145 4.91 4.79 -13.92
N LEU A 146 4.20 5.25 -12.91
CA LEU A 146 4.27 4.80 -11.54
C LEU A 146 3.04 3.98 -11.19
N VAL A 147 3.24 2.75 -10.71
CA VAL A 147 2.17 1.88 -10.21
C VAL A 147 2.19 1.87 -8.70
N PHE A 148 1.13 2.35 -8.08
CA PHE A 148 0.93 2.25 -6.64
C PHE A 148 0.21 0.96 -6.30
N SER A 149 0.62 0.29 -5.23
CA SER A 149 -0.07 -0.86 -4.68
C SER A 149 -0.07 -0.80 -3.15
N ALA A 150 -1.25 -0.89 -2.58
CA ALA A 150 -1.44 -0.87 -1.13
C ALA A 150 -2.49 -1.89 -0.70
N PHE A 151 -2.39 -2.32 0.55
CA PHE A 151 -3.33 -3.24 1.20
C PHE A 151 -3.39 -2.91 2.69
N GLY A 152 -4.45 -3.36 3.34
CA GLY A 152 -4.62 -3.10 4.77
C GLY A 152 -5.76 -3.88 5.39
N ALA A 153 -6.07 -3.49 6.63
CA ALA A 153 -7.19 -4.04 7.36
C ALA A 153 -8.51 -3.77 6.61
N GLY A 154 -9.40 -4.72 6.77
CA GLY A 154 -10.68 -4.71 6.06
C GLY A 154 -11.12 -6.14 5.73
N LEU A 155 -10.43 -6.95 4.92
CA LEU A 155 -9.20 -6.64 4.16
C LEU A 155 -9.51 -5.74 2.96
N LEU A 156 -8.60 -4.84 2.69
CA LEU A 156 -8.70 -3.90 1.56
C LEU A 156 -7.42 -3.96 0.73
N SER A 157 -7.56 -3.79 -0.57
CA SER A 157 -6.42 -3.58 -1.47
C SER A 157 -6.75 -2.52 -2.52
N ALA A 158 -5.71 -1.87 -3.00
CA ALA A 158 -5.82 -0.87 -4.04
C ALA A 158 -4.61 -0.92 -4.98
N ALA A 159 -4.86 -0.60 -6.24
CA ALA A 159 -3.82 -0.26 -7.21
C ALA A 159 -4.20 1.02 -7.94
N ALA A 160 -3.20 1.84 -8.26
CA ALA A 160 -3.38 3.03 -9.08
C ALA A 160 -2.20 3.18 -10.04
N VAL A 161 -2.45 3.74 -11.22
CA VAL A 161 -1.41 4.06 -12.21
C VAL A 161 -1.39 5.56 -12.43
N LEU A 162 -0.23 6.14 -12.22
CA LEU A 162 0.02 7.57 -12.38
C LEU A 162 1.14 7.78 -13.41
N GLU A 163 0.96 8.72 -14.32
CA GLU A 163 2.03 9.30 -15.13
C GLU A 163 2.63 10.48 -14.39
N TRP A 164 3.94 10.46 -14.21
CA TRP A 164 4.67 11.50 -13.46
C TRP A 164 4.85 12.80 -14.23
#